data_bf9c7ea73738121394e0676c7ef7c52a
#
_entry.id   bf9c7ea73738121394e0676c7ef7c52a
#
_cell.length_a   1.000
_cell.length_b   1.000
_cell.length_c   1.000
_cell.angle_alpha   90.00
_cell.angle_beta   90.00
_cell.angle_gamma   90.00
#
_symmetry.space_group_name_H-M   'P 1'
#
loop_
_entity.id
_entity.type
_entity.pdbx_description
1 polymer ?
#
loop_
_entity_poly.entity_id
_entity_poly.type
_entity_poly.pdbx_seq_one_letter_code
_entity_poly.pdbx_strand_id
1 'polypeptide(L)'
;MTPTQRTIRELKNNGRKCGIVEKWNAFAGPHGIRQDLFGIIDIIALDPERGVIGVQCCGNSFAAHYKKITEERAQETMDWLQTPGTVLEIWAWRKVKKHRGGKAVVWRPRIVEITLGDLK
;
A
#
# COMPACT_ATOMS: atom_id res chain seq x y z
N MET A 1 15.16 6.25 -1.31
CA MET A 1 14.10 5.32 -1.79
C MET A 1 12.74 5.83 -1.36
N THR A 2 11.77 5.68 -2.22
CA THR A 2 10.37 6.00 -1.91
C THR A 2 9.72 4.83 -1.16
N PRO A 3 8.57 5.05 -0.47
CA PRO A 3 7.81 3.95 0.14
C PRO A 3 7.45 2.86 -0.88
N THR A 4 7.07 3.23 -2.10
CA THR A 4 6.75 2.27 -3.16
C THR A 4 7.96 1.40 -3.52
N GLN A 5 9.12 2.00 -3.68
CA GLN A 5 10.36 1.25 -3.98
C GLN A 5 10.74 0.30 -2.84
N ARG A 6 10.59 0.74 -1.58
CA ARG A 6 10.85 -0.11 -0.42
C ARG A 6 9.91 -1.31 -0.38
N THR A 7 8.63 -1.08 -0.68
CA THR A 7 7.62 -2.14 -0.69
C THR A 7 7.92 -3.17 -1.78
N ILE A 8 8.23 -2.74 -2.98
CA ILE A 8 8.59 -3.63 -4.09
C ILE A 8 9.80 -4.49 -3.70
N ARG A 9 10.81 -3.87 -3.13
CA ARG A 9 12.02 -4.58 -2.70
C ARG A 9 11.71 -5.65 -1.65
N GLU A 10 10.91 -5.31 -0.64
CA GLU A 10 10.54 -6.23 0.42
C GLU A 10 9.70 -7.40 -0.12
N LEU A 11 8.74 -7.11 -0.98
CA LEU A 11 7.91 -8.16 -1.60
C LEU A 11 8.75 -9.12 -2.43
N LYS A 12 9.69 -8.61 -3.22
CA LYS A 12 10.61 -9.45 -4.00
C LYS A 12 11.52 -10.27 -3.12
N ASN A 13 12.01 -9.69 -2.02
CA ASN A 13 12.85 -10.42 -1.06
C ASN A 13 12.08 -11.58 -0.42
N ASN A 14 10.76 -11.46 -0.30
CA ASN A 14 9.89 -12.50 0.23
C ASN A 14 9.44 -13.50 -0.87
N GLY A 15 10.02 -13.40 -2.06
CA GLY A 15 9.71 -14.31 -3.16
C GLY A 15 8.37 -14.03 -3.85
N ARG A 16 7.80 -12.86 -3.66
CA ARG A 16 6.51 -12.52 -4.24
C ARG A 16 6.66 -11.81 -5.57
N LYS A 17 5.85 -12.22 -6.54
CA LYS A 17 5.74 -11.49 -7.80
C LYS A 17 4.88 -10.25 -7.54
N CYS A 18 5.39 -9.09 -7.95
CA CYS A 18 4.69 -7.83 -7.73
C CYS A 18 5.02 -6.83 -8.81
N GLY A 19 4.15 -5.84 -8.95
CA GLY A 19 4.35 -4.77 -9.93
C GLY A 19 3.64 -3.50 -9.51
N ILE A 20 4.15 -2.37 -9.97
CA ILE A 20 3.57 -1.06 -9.73
C ILE A 20 2.40 -0.88 -10.69
N VAL A 21 1.25 -0.48 -10.15
CA VAL A 21 0.04 -0.23 -10.92
C VAL A 21 -0.45 1.21 -10.82
N GLU A 22 0.25 2.06 -10.07
CA GLU A 22 -0.04 3.49 -10.10
C GLU A 22 0.39 4.06 -11.46
N LYS A 23 -0.38 5.00 -11.97
CA LYS A 23 -0.21 5.53 -13.32
C LYS A 23 0.02 7.03 -13.28
N TRP A 24 0.98 7.50 -14.08
CA TRP A 24 1.20 8.92 -14.28
C TRP A 24 0.19 9.47 -15.29
N ASN A 25 -0.55 10.50 -14.91
CA ASN A 25 -1.45 11.22 -15.81
C ASN A 25 -0.92 12.62 -16.03
N ALA A 26 -0.29 12.86 -17.19
CA ALA A 26 0.32 14.12 -17.54
C ALA A 26 -0.71 15.24 -17.78
N PHE A 27 -1.96 14.87 -18.05
CA PHE A 27 -3.02 15.84 -18.38
C PHE A 27 -3.84 16.28 -17.18
N ALA A 28 -3.65 15.65 -16.01
CA ALA A 28 -4.34 16.01 -14.79
C ALA A 28 -3.48 17.02 -13.99
N GLY A 29 -4.10 18.09 -13.53
CA GLY A 29 -3.42 19.13 -12.78
C GLY A 29 -2.38 19.91 -13.61
N PRO A 30 -1.71 20.90 -13.00
CA PRO A 30 -0.75 21.74 -13.73
C PRO A 30 0.56 21.04 -14.09
N HIS A 31 0.95 20.00 -13.39
CA HIS A 31 2.22 19.28 -13.58
C HIS A 31 2.06 17.79 -13.77
N GLY A 32 0.81 17.31 -13.96
CA GLY A 32 0.50 15.90 -13.96
C GLY A 32 0.27 15.36 -12.56
N ILE A 33 -0.36 14.19 -12.46
CA ILE A 33 -0.69 13.54 -11.18
C ILE A 33 -0.42 12.04 -11.30
N ARG A 34 0.09 11.44 -10.22
CA ARG A 34 0.10 9.98 -10.08
C ARG A 34 -1.28 9.53 -9.62
N GLN A 35 -1.80 8.52 -10.27
CA GLN A 35 -3.11 7.96 -9.97
C GLN A 35 -2.96 6.50 -9.57
N ASP A 36 -3.43 6.18 -8.36
CA ASP A 36 -3.49 4.81 -7.88
C ASP A 36 -4.55 4.03 -8.65
N LEU A 37 -4.36 2.73 -8.78
CA LEU A 37 -5.39 1.87 -9.38
C LEU A 37 -6.65 1.94 -8.51
N PHE A 38 -7.77 2.33 -9.10
CA PHE A 38 -9.06 2.56 -8.42
C PHE A 38 -8.96 3.60 -7.30
N GLY A 39 -7.92 4.41 -7.28
CA GLY A 39 -7.67 5.39 -6.23
C GLY A 39 -7.16 4.81 -4.92
N ILE A 40 -6.86 3.51 -4.84
CA ILE A 40 -6.49 2.85 -3.58
C ILE A 40 -5.26 1.94 -3.65
N ILE A 41 -4.77 1.57 -4.83
CA ILE A 41 -3.72 0.57 -4.96
C ILE A 41 -2.53 1.12 -5.75
N ASP A 42 -1.33 1.06 -5.16
CA ASP A 42 -0.06 1.43 -5.80
C ASP A 42 0.64 0.23 -6.41
N ILE A 43 0.52 -0.93 -5.76
CA ILE A 43 1.23 -2.16 -6.13
C ILE A 43 0.26 -3.33 -6.06
N ILE A 44 0.40 -4.27 -7.00
CA ILE A 44 -0.24 -5.58 -6.89
C ILE A 44 0.85 -6.62 -6.63
N ALA A 45 0.59 -7.51 -5.68
CA ALA A 45 1.45 -8.64 -5.37
C ALA A 45 0.64 -9.93 -5.42
N LEU A 46 1.28 -11.01 -5.82
CA LEU A 46 0.63 -12.32 -5.89
C LEU A 46 1.09 -13.18 -4.72
N ASP A 47 0.13 -13.72 -3.99
CA ASP A 47 0.37 -14.60 -2.87
C ASP A 47 -0.40 -15.90 -3.12
N PRO A 48 0.31 -17.05 -3.32
CA PRO A 48 -0.37 -18.31 -3.62
C PRO A 48 -1.37 -18.76 -2.55
N GLU A 49 -1.20 -18.33 -1.31
CA GLU A 49 -2.08 -18.72 -0.21
C GLU A 49 -3.20 -17.72 0.03
N ARG A 50 -2.91 -16.41 -0.14
CA ARG A 50 -3.85 -15.34 0.21
C ARG A 50 -4.58 -14.74 -0.99
N GLY A 51 -4.02 -14.87 -2.19
CA GLY A 51 -4.61 -14.35 -3.40
C GLY A 51 -3.91 -13.12 -3.94
N VAL A 52 -4.67 -12.24 -4.55
CA VAL A 52 -4.16 -11.00 -5.16
C VAL A 52 -4.17 -9.89 -4.11
N ILE A 53 -3.00 -9.42 -3.73
CA ILE A 53 -2.86 -8.38 -2.72
C ILE A 53 -2.70 -7.03 -3.38
N GLY A 54 -3.63 -6.11 -3.08
CA GLY A 54 -3.48 -4.70 -3.42
C GLY A 54 -2.76 -4.00 -2.28
N VAL A 55 -1.77 -3.18 -2.58
CA VAL A 55 -0.96 -2.49 -1.57
C VAL A 55 -1.00 -1.00 -1.80
N GLN A 56 -1.35 -0.26 -0.75
CA GLN A 56 -1.19 1.18 -0.68
C GLN A 56 0.06 1.48 0.12
N CYS A 57 0.99 2.24 -0.47
CA CYS A 57 2.27 2.56 0.17
C CYS A 57 2.29 3.98 0.70
N CYS A 58 2.84 4.18 1.89
CA CYS A 58 3.03 5.51 2.45
C CYS A 58 4.20 5.54 3.44
N GLY A 59 4.56 6.75 3.86
CA GLY A 59 5.52 6.98 4.94
C GLY A 59 4.77 7.29 6.24
N ASN A 60 4.92 8.52 6.75
CA ASN A 60 4.34 8.93 8.03
C ASN A 60 2.84 9.23 7.99
N SER A 61 2.20 9.13 6.84
CA SER A 61 0.81 9.54 6.65
C SER A 61 -0.17 8.38 6.69
N PHE A 62 0.07 7.40 7.55
CA PHE A 62 -0.82 6.23 7.68
C PHE A 62 -2.28 6.63 7.88
N ALA A 63 -2.54 7.53 8.83
CA ALA A 63 -3.92 7.93 9.16
C ALA A 63 -4.66 8.53 7.95
N ALA A 64 -3.97 9.34 7.15
CA ALA A 64 -4.56 9.94 5.95
C ALA A 64 -4.87 8.89 4.89
N HIS A 65 -3.99 7.92 4.71
CA HIS A 65 -4.20 6.82 3.75
C HIS A 65 -5.30 5.87 4.22
N TYR A 66 -5.34 5.56 5.52
CA TYR A 66 -6.40 4.77 6.10
C TYR A 66 -7.76 5.43 5.90
N LYS A 67 -7.86 6.74 6.17
CA LYS A 67 -9.09 7.50 5.96
C LYS A 67 -9.50 7.51 4.48
N LYS A 68 -8.54 7.70 3.58
CA LYS A 68 -8.82 7.67 2.14
C LYS A 68 -9.46 6.35 1.74
N ILE A 69 -8.88 5.23 2.13
CA ILE A 69 -9.32 3.89 1.75
C ILE A 69 -10.64 3.52 2.41
N THR A 70 -10.83 3.84 3.68
CA THR A 70 -12.00 3.39 4.43
C THR A 70 -13.20 4.33 4.35
N GLU A 71 -12.98 5.59 3.97
CA GLU A 71 -14.04 6.60 3.91
C GLU A 71 -14.15 7.25 2.54
N GLU A 72 -13.10 7.90 2.05
CA GLU A 72 -13.16 8.67 0.80
C GLU A 72 -13.31 7.76 -0.43
N ARG A 73 -12.72 6.58 -0.40
CA ARG A 73 -12.77 5.57 -1.47
C ARG A 73 -13.44 4.28 -1.00
N ALA A 74 -14.39 4.40 -0.09
CA ALA A 74 -15.05 3.23 0.49
C ALA A 74 -15.70 2.33 -0.55
N GLN A 75 -16.28 2.89 -1.61
CA GLN A 75 -16.92 2.10 -2.66
C GLN A 75 -15.91 1.27 -3.44
N GLU A 76 -14.79 1.87 -3.83
CA GLU A 76 -13.73 1.17 -4.56
C GLU A 76 -13.10 0.08 -3.69
N THR A 77 -12.94 0.36 -2.41
CA THR A 77 -12.42 -0.62 -1.44
C THR A 77 -13.40 -1.78 -1.27
N MET A 78 -14.69 -1.49 -1.18
CA MET A 78 -15.72 -2.52 -1.12
C MET A 78 -15.71 -3.39 -2.38
N ASP A 79 -15.67 -2.77 -3.55
CA ASP A 79 -15.64 -3.50 -4.82
C ASP A 79 -14.44 -4.44 -4.89
N TRP A 80 -13.28 -3.97 -4.43
CA TRP A 80 -12.07 -4.79 -4.38
C TRP A 80 -12.23 -5.97 -3.41
N LEU A 81 -12.64 -5.69 -2.17
CA LEU A 81 -12.69 -6.70 -1.11
C LEU A 81 -13.84 -7.71 -1.29
N GLN A 82 -14.91 -7.35 -1.99
CA GLN A 82 -15.99 -8.29 -2.30
C GLN A 82 -15.64 -9.23 -3.47
N THR A 83 -14.58 -8.92 -4.20
CA THR A 83 -14.11 -9.80 -5.28
C THR A 83 -13.35 -10.97 -4.64
N PRO A 84 -13.70 -12.23 -4.96
CA PRO A 84 -13.03 -13.39 -4.38
C PRO A 84 -11.53 -13.40 -4.63
N GLY A 85 -10.76 -13.79 -3.62
CA GLY A 85 -9.31 -13.94 -3.75
C GLY A 85 -8.52 -12.64 -3.67
N THR A 86 -9.13 -11.54 -3.22
CA THR A 86 -8.43 -10.27 -3.08
C THR A 86 -8.11 -9.96 -1.63
N VAL A 87 -7.01 -9.24 -1.43
CA VAL A 87 -6.56 -8.73 -0.13
C VAL A 87 -6.13 -7.28 -0.34
N LEU A 88 -6.30 -6.45 0.67
CA LEU A 88 -5.87 -5.06 0.62
C LEU A 88 -5.04 -4.73 1.86
N GLU A 89 -3.87 -4.14 1.65
CA GLU A 89 -2.95 -3.79 2.74
C GLU A 89 -2.44 -2.36 2.57
N ILE A 90 -2.22 -1.69 3.70
CA ILE A 90 -1.45 -0.44 3.76
C ILE A 90 -0.08 -0.77 4.33
N TRP A 91 0.96 -0.37 3.61
CA TRP A 91 2.35 -0.50 4.05
C TRP A 91 2.90 0.89 4.34
N ALA A 92 3.02 1.21 5.64
CA ALA A 92 3.51 2.50 6.10
C ALA A 92 4.95 2.35 6.60
N TRP A 93 5.87 2.96 5.89
CA TRP A 93 7.31 2.86 6.18
C TRP A 93 7.73 3.92 7.18
N ARG A 94 8.49 3.48 8.19
CA ARG A 94 9.01 4.36 9.23
C ARG A 94 10.44 3.96 9.60
N LYS A 95 11.20 4.93 10.08
CA LYS A 95 12.51 4.66 10.68
C LYS A 95 12.31 4.21 12.12
N VAL A 96 12.93 3.11 12.49
CA VAL A 96 12.93 2.60 13.85
C VAL A 96 14.36 2.21 14.24
N LYS A 97 14.65 2.19 15.54
CA LYS A 97 15.94 1.72 16.03
C LYS A 97 16.09 0.23 15.73
N LYS A 98 17.24 -0.15 15.19
CA LYS A 98 17.55 -1.54 14.89
C LYS A 98 17.61 -2.39 16.17
N HIS A 99 18.16 -1.81 17.22
CA HIS A 99 18.25 -2.44 18.54
C HIS A 99 17.86 -1.45 19.63
N ARG A 100 17.23 -1.94 20.69
CA ARG A 100 16.88 -1.14 21.85
C ARG A 100 18.13 -0.51 22.44
N GLY A 101 18.10 0.83 22.65
CA GLY A 101 19.23 1.58 23.20
C GLY A 101 20.36 1.85 22.20
N GLY A 102 20.29 1.29 20.98
CA GLY A 102 21.28 1.53 19.94
C GLY A 102 21.06 2.83 19.18
N LYS A 103 22.05 3.23 18.37
CA LYS A 103 21.98 4.41 17.51
C LYS A 103 21.59 4.09 16.07
N ALA A 104 21.83 2.87 15.64
CA ALA A 104 21.51 2.44 14.28
C ALA A 104 20.01 2.41 14.06
N VAL A 105 19.55 2.92 12.90
CA VAL A 105 18.15 2.93 12.52
C VAL A 105 17.95 2.15 11.25
N VAL A 106 16.77 1.56 11.10
CA VAL A 106 16.36 0.83 9.90
C VAL A 106 14.95 1.27 9.51
N TRP A 107 14.63 1.11 8.23
CA TRP A 107 13.29 1.31 7.74
C TRP A 107 12.51 0.01 7.90
N ARG A 108 11.32 0.09 8.52
CA ARG A 108 10.42 -1.06 8.68
C ARG A 108 9.02 -0.66 8.28
N PRO A 109 8.25 -1.57 7.63
CA PRO A 109 6.87 -1.28 7.30
C PRO A 109 5.95 -1.64 8.46
N ARG A 110 4.96 -0.77 8.70
CA ARG A 110 3.77 -1.15 9.45
C ARG A 110 2.78 -1.64 8.41
N ILE A 111 2.44 -2.92 8.46
CA ILE A 111 1.53 -3.54 7.50
C ILE A 111 0.19 -3.74 8.17
N VAL A 112 -0.86 -3.13 7.59
CA VAL A 112 -2.22 -3.24 8.11
C VAL A 112 -3.12 -3.77 7.01
N GLU A 113 -3.74 -4.90 7.25
CA GLU A 113 -4.73 -5.44 6.33
C GLU A 113 -6.06 -4.72 6.52
N ILE A 114 -6.65 -4.27 5.41
CA ILE A 114 -7.95 -3.61 5.40
C ILE A 114 -9.02 -4.66 5.08
N THR A 115 -10.06 -4.70 5.89
CA THR A 115 -11.18 -5.63 5.70
C THR A 115 -12.47 -4.85 5.52
N LEU A 116 -13.54 -5.55 5.13
CA LEU A 116 -14.86 -4.91 5.02
C LEU A 116 -15.31 -4.30 6.35
N GLY A 117 -14.87 -4.85 7.48
CA GLY A 117 -15.17 -4.30 8.80
C GLY A 117 -14.55 -2.93 9.07
N ASP A 118 -13.52 -2.53 8.31
CA ASP A 118 -12.89 -1.21 8.44
C ASP A 118 -13.67 -0.09 7.73
N LEU A 119 -14.59 -0.45 6.84
CA LEU A 119 -15.34 0.53 6.05
C LEU A 119 -16.36 1.27 6.89
N LYS A 120 -16.53 2.54 6.58
CA LYS A 120 -17.42 3.44 7.32
C LYS A 120 -18.55 3.97 6.44
#